data_03bde78d237bc638f3e3ce0c4c9bee4f
#
_entry.id   03bde78d237bc638f3e3ce0c4c9bee4f
#
_cell.length_a   1.000
_cell.length_b   1.000
_cell.length_c   1.000
_cell.angle_alpha   90.00
_cell.angle_beta   90.00
_cell.angle_gamma   90.00
#
_symmetry.space_group_name_H-M   'P 1'
#
loop_
_entity.id
_entity.type
_entity.pdbx_description
1 polymer ?
#
loop_
_entity_poly.entity_id
_entity_poly.type
_entity_poly.pdbx_seq_one_letter_code
_entity_poly.pdbx_strand_id
1 'polypeptide(L)'
;MVELRRKGNALTIQAVGDPEFEMGYDSAGEFYPFEFDAVLQPRRKADGTYTFTWYQLGGIQQAERVGTTPSIPVRQAPAEAQLKEYEGHYSFSQTLGLRVYTSGPKLMIQSTGLTPLEAAPFEKDIFVAEPMGAEIAFERDTNGSVIALTVNQRGQVQRGERH
;
A
#
# COMPACT_ATOMS: atom_id res chain seq x y z
N MET A 1 6.77 2.72 3.25
CA MET A 1 7.91 2.71 2.27
C MET A 1 7.47 3.47 1.03
N VAL A 2 8.37 4.26 0.43
CA VAL A 2 8.09 5.00 -0.79
C VAL A 2 9.08 4.55 -1.85
N GLU A 3 8.63 4.37 -3.07
CA GLU A 3 9.46 4.00 -4.22
C GLU A 3 9.50 5.14 -5.24
N LEU A 4 10.70 5.49 -5.68
CA LEU A 4 10.93 6.44 -6.76
C LEU A 4 11.40 5.66 -7.99
N ARG A 5 10.73 5.84 -9.12
CA ARG A 5 11.05 5.18 -10.40
C ARG A 5 11.26 6.19 -11.51
N ARG A 6 12.15 5.85 -12.43
CA ARG A 6 12.27 6.58 -13.68
C ARG A 6 11.47 5.88 -14.77
N LYS A 7 10.53 6.59 -15.40
CA LYS A 7 9.79 6.15 -16.58
C LYS A 7 10.11 7.09 -17.75
N GLY A 8 11.00 6.66 -18.63
CA GLY A 8 11.48 7.53 -19.71
C GLY A 8 12.19 8.77 -19.16
N ASN A 9 11.62 9.97 -19.41
CA ASN A 9 12.11 11.25 -18.89
C ASN A 9 11.38 11.71 -17.62
N ALA A 10 10.34 11.02 -17.19
CA ALA A 10 9.60 11.33 -15.98
C ALA A 10 10.16 10.58 -14.76
N LEU A 11 10.07 11.20 -13.60
CA LEU A 11 10.22 10.56 -12.30
C LEU A 11 8.82 10.29 -11.75
N THR A 12 8.61 9.14 -11.17
CA THR A 12 7.35 8.79 -10.51
C THR A 12 7.59 8.41 -9.07
N ILE A 13 6.59 8.61 -8.21
CA ILE A 13 6.59 8.24 -6.80
C ILE A 13 5.39 7.36 -6.50
N GLN A 14 5.62 6.31 -5.71
CA GLN A 14 4.57 5.43 -5.22
C GLN A 14 4.82 5.07 -3.77
N ALA A 15 3.87 5.31 -2.89
CA ALA A 15 3.84 4.73 -1.56
C ALA A 15 3.07 3.41 -1.56
N VAL A 16 3.32 2.56 -0.57
CA VAL A 16 2.58 1.30 -0.42
C VAL A 16 1.10 1.61 -0.23
N GLY A 17 0.26 1.02 -1.08
CA GLY A 17 -1.18 1.23 -1.06
C GLY A 17 -1.68 2.46 -1.81
N ASP A 18 -0.79 3.30 -2.30
CA ASP A 18 -1.15 4.49 -3.08
C ASP A 18 -0.96 4.27 -4.60
N PRO A 19 -1.68 5.01 -5.45
CA PRO A 19 -1.38 5.09 -6.87
C PRO A 19 0.04 5.61 -7.13
N GLU A 20 0.57 5.31 -8.30
CA GLU A 20 1.81 5.92 -8.78
C GLU A 20 1.51 7.32 -9.33
N PHE A 21 2.26 8.32 -8.88
CA PHE A 21 2.12 9.72 -9.29
C PHE A 21 3.35 10.20 -10.05
N GLU A 22 3.13 10.99 -11.08
CA GLU A 22 4.22 11.65 -11.80
C GLU A 22 4.72 12.86 -11.01
N MET A 23 6.02 13.11 -11.05
CA MET A 23 6.67 14.20 -10.32
C MET A 23 7.24 15.24 -11.27
N GLY A 24 6.97 16.50 -10.98
CA GLY A 24 7.66 17.64 -11.53
C GLY A 24 9.00 17.88 -10.85
N TYR A 25 9.81 18.73 -11.48
CA TYR A 25 11.10 19.16 -10.95
C TYR A 25 11.25 20.66 -11.24
N ASP A 26 11.64 21.42 -10.22
CA ASP A 26 11.80 22.85 -10.34
C ASP A 26 13.28 23.30 -10.38
N SER A 27 13.48 24.60 -10.58
CA SER A 27 14.82 25.23 -10.63
C SER A 27 15.53 25.28 -9.28
N ALA A 28 14.80 25.06 -8.17
CA ALA A 28 15.38 24.95 -6.81
C ALA A 28 15.97 23.56 -6.55
N GLY A 29 15.71 22.61 -7.44
CA GLY A 29 16.16 21.23 -7.28
C GLY A 29 15.22 20.39 -6.44
N GLU A 30 13.97 20.80 -6.37
CA GLU A 30 12.91 20.13 -5.62
C GLU A 30 12.02 19.32 -6.56
N PHE A 31 11.53 18.17 -6.08
CA PHE A 31 10.55 17.36 -6.78
C PHE A 31 9.18 17.52 -6.12
N TYR A 32 8.12 17.52 -6.91
CA TYR A 32 6.75 17.65 -6.44
C TYR A 32 5.80 16.78 -7.27
N PRO A 33 4.88 16.02 -6.65
CA PRO A 33 3.81 15.33 -7.37
C PRO A 33 2.85 16.35 -8.00
N PHE A 34 2.31 16.04 -9.18
CA PHE A 34 1.35 16.96 -9.84
C PHE A 34 -0.05 16.89 -9.21
N GLU A 35 -0.40 15.79 -8.55
CA GLU A 35 -1.76 15.51 -8.10
C GLU A 35 -2.05 15.99 -6.67
N PHE A 36 -1.03 16.30 -5.87
CA PHE A 36 -1.23 16.73 -4.48
C PHE A 36 -0.09 17.62 -3.99
N ASP A 37 -0.39 18.42 -2.95
CA ASP A 37 0.57 19.36 -2.38
C ASP A 37 1.59 18.65 -1.48
N ALA A 38 2.79 18.43 -2.05
CA ALA A 38 3.94 17.89 -1.35
C ALA A 38 5.24 18.29 -2.07
N VAL A 39 6.33 18.33 -1.33
CA VAL A 39 7.67 18.62 -1.87
C VAL A 39 8.65 17.57 -1.36
N LEU A 40 9.47 17.04 -2.26
CA LEU A 40 10.57 16.14 -1.96
C LEU A 40 11.89 16.84 -2.24
N GLN A 41 12.66 17.13 -1.19
CA GLN A 41 13.97 17.76 -1.28
C GLN A 41 15.08 16.70 -1.17
N PRO A 42 15.84 16.43 -2.26
CA PRO A 42 16.98 15.54 -2.20
C PRO A 42 18.18 16.27 -1.56
N ARG A 43 18.92 15.57 -0.70
CA ARG A 43 20.17 16.03 -0.13
C ARG A 43 21.27 15.00 -0.34
N ARG A 44 22.33 15.39 -1.05
CA ARG A 44 23.48 14.52 -1.26
C ARG A 44 24.35 14.47 -0.01
N LYS A 45 24.67 13.25 0.45
CA LYS A 45 25.63 13.01 1.53
C LYS A 45 27.09 13.04 1.02
N ALA A 46 28.06 13.11 1.94
CA ALA A 46 29.47 13.08 1.60
C ALA A 46 29.93 11.79 0.93
N ASP A 47 29.26 10.66 1.20
CA ASP A 47 29.50 9.35 0.58
C ASP A 47 28.87 9.20 -0.81
N GLY A 48 28.23 10.26 -1.32
CA GLY A 48 27.55 10.26 -2.62
C GLY A 48 26.14 9.70 -2.63
N THR A 49 25.66 9.17 -1.51
CA THR A 49 24.26 8.73 -1.37
C THR A 49 23.34 9.93 -1.14
N TYR A 50 22.03 9.68 -1.18
CA TYR A 50 21.02 10.72 -0.99
C TYR A 50 20.12 10.41 0.21
N THR A 51 19.80 11.46 0.97
CA THR A 51 18.65 11.55 1.85
C THR A 51 17.60 12.41 1.21
N PHE A 52 16.35 12.26 1.66
CA PHE A 52 15.23 13.06 1.17
C PHE A 52 14.46 13.63 2.36
N THR A 53 14.06 14.89 2.23
CA THR A 53 13.08 15.48 3.13
C THR A 53 11.77 15.62 2.41
N TRP A 54 10.71 15.04 2.97
CA TRP A 54 9.35 15.11 2.46
C TRP A 54 8.56 16.13 3.28
N TYR A 55 7.95 17.07 2.58
CA TYR A 55 7.07 18.09 3.15
C TYR A 55 5.66 17.84 2.63
N GLN A 56 4.70 17.66 3.50
CA GLN A 56 3.29 17.51 3.13
C GLN A 56 2.38 17.92 4.29
N LEU A 57 1.36 18.72 4.02
CA LEU A 57 0.33 19.15 5.00
C LEU A 57 0.93 19.71 6.30
N GLY A 58 2.05 20.44 6.22
CA GLY A 58 2.76 20.98 7.37
C GLY A 58 3.62 19.97 8.14
N GLY A 59 3.60 18.69 7.74
CA GLY A 59 4.48 17.66 8.27
C GLY A 59 5.81 17.59 7.54
N ILE A 60 6.88 17.21 8.27
CA ILE A 60 8.23 17.01 7.74
C ILE A 60 8.66 15.59 8.08
N GLN A 61 9.05 14.82 7.07
CA GLN A 61 9.57 13.48 7.24
C GLN A 61 10.94 13.34 6.57
N GLN A 62 11.86 12.66 7.24
CA GLN A 62 13.16 12.32 6.69
C GLN A 62 13.15 10.90 6.16
N ALA A 63 13.67 10.71 4.95
CA ALA A 63 13.82 9.39 4.34
C ALA A 63 15.24 9.17 3.88
N GLU A 64 15.75 7.97 4.10
CA GLU A 64 17.02 7.52 3.59
C GLU A 64 16.83 6.47 2.50
N ARG A 65 17.73 6.46 1.53
CA ARG A 65 17.73 5.44 0.50
C ARG A 65 18.17 4.11 1.09
N VAL A 66 17.28 3.12 1.07
CA VAL A 66 17.53 1.77 1.60
C VAL A 66 18.05 0.77 0.55
N GLY A 67 18.11 1.16 -0.74
CA GLY A 67 18.64 0.32 -1.82
C GLY A 67 18.56 0.95 -3.20
N THR A 68 19.25 0.36 -4.16
CA THR A 68 19.20 0.76 -5.58
C THR A 68 18.16 -0.02 -6.39
N THR A 69 17.82 -1.19 -5.90
CA THR A 69 16.70 -1.98 -6.41
C THR A 69 15.83 -2.20 -5.19
N PRO A 70 14.59 -1.72 -5.17
CA PRO A 70 13.65 -2.27 -4.22
C PRO A 70 13.61 -3.76 -4.55
N SER A 71 13.99 -4.61 -3.60
CA SER A 71 13.36 -5.90 -3.56
C SER A 71 11.90 -5.61 -3.22
N ILE A 72 11.13 -5.21 -4.22
CA ILE A 72 9.72 -5.54 -4.19
C ILE A 72 9.79 -7.03 -3.98
N PRO A 73 9.37 -7.57 -2.82
CA PRO A 73 9.24 -9.00 -2.69
C PRO A 73 8.49 -9.40 -3.95
N VAL A 74 9.11 -10.26 -4.79
CA VAL A 74 8.44 -10.76 -5.98
C VAL A 74 7.14 -11.24 -5.42
N ARG A 75 6.05 -10.56 -5.80
CA ARG A 75 4.71 -10.89 -5.33
C ARG A 75 4.49 -12.32 -5.76
N GLN A 76 4.93 -13.29 -4.97
CA GLN A 76 4.54 -14.67 -5.17
C GLN A 76 3.07 -14.66 -4.87
N ALA A 77 2.30 -14.63 -5.96
CA ALA A 77 0.87 -14.79 -5.84
C ALA A 77 0.63 -16.06 -5.02
N PRO A 78 -0.03 -15.97 -3.87
CA PRO A 78 -0.35 -17.15 -3.08
C PRO A 78 -1.07 -18.15 -3.99
N ALA A 79 -0.80 -19.43 -3.82
CA ALA A 79 -1.56 -20.45 -4.53
C ALA A 79 -3.06 -20.24 -4.25
N GLU A 80 -3.93 -20.55 -5.22
CA GLU A 80 -5.38 -20.36 -5.06
C GLU A 80 -5.92 -21.01 -3.78
N ALA A 81 -5.37 -22.16 -3.40
CA ALA A 81 -5.72 -22.86 -2.15
C ALA A 81 -5.38 -22.01 -0.90
N GLN A 82 -4.31 -21.22 -0.94
CA GLN A 82 -3.94 -20.33 0.16
C GLN A 82 -4.85 -19.09 0.20
N LEU A 83 -5.33 -18.59 -0.94
CA LEU A 83 -6.26 -17.47 -0.98
C LEU A 83 -7.59 -17.80 -0.31
N LYS A 84 -8.04 -19.07 -0.37
CA LYS A 84 -9.28 -19.52 0.28
C LYS A 84 -9.24 -19.42 1.82
N GLU A 85 -8.06 -19.41 2.42
CA GLU A 85 -7.93 -19.23 3.88
C GLU A 85 -8.44 -17.86 4.34
N TYR A 86 -8.37 -16.85 3.46
CA TYR A 86 -8.80 -15.47 3.76
C TYR A 86 -10.29 -15.23 3.49
N GLU A 87 -10.99 -16.15 2.81
CA GLU A 87 -12.42 -15.98 2.52
C GLU A 87 -13.26 -15.88 3.78
N GLY A 88 -14.22 -14.96 3.79
CA GLY A 88 -15.13 -14.78 4.92
C GLY A 88 -15.84 -13.44 4.91
N HIS A 89 -16.67 -13.24 5.91
CA HIS A 89 -17.26 -11.95 6.24
C HIS A 89 -16.53 -11.35 7.44
N TYR A 90 -16.13 -10.11 7.32
CA TYR A 90 -15.41 -9.38 8.36
C TYR A 90 -16.22 -8.16 8.75
N SER A 91 -16.63 -8.08 10.01
CA SER A 91 -17.49 -7.01 10.52
C SER A 91 -16.68 -5.96 11.26
N PHE A 92 -16.76 -4.70 10.83
CA PHE A 92 -16.18 -3.54 11.53
C PHE A 92 -17.17 -2.93 12.52
N SER A 93 -18.45 -3.04 12.21
CA SER A 93 -19.57 -2.59 13.04
C SER A 93 -20.82 -3.40 12.68
N GLN A 94 -21.96 -3.08 13.33
CA GLN A 94 -23.24 -3.73 13.01
C GLN A 94 -23.72 -3.51 11.57
N THR A 95 -23.29 -2.42 10.93
CA THR A 95 -23.75 -2.01 9.59
C THR A 95 -22.65 -2.02 8.53
N LEU A 96 -21.39 -2.07 8.93
CA LEU A 96 -20.24 -2.05 8.02
C LEU A 96 -19.47 -3.36 8.09
N GLY A 97 -19.37 -4.01 6.96
CA GLY A 97 -18.60 -5.26 6.79
C GLY A 97 -17.88 -5.30 5.46
N LEU A 98 -16.91 -6.19 5.41
CA LEU A 98 -16.13 -6.54 4.23
C LEU A 98 -16.32 -8.02 3.93
N ARG A 99 -16.78 -8.33 2.74
CA ARG A 99 -16.77 -9.69 2.21
C ARG A 99 -15.45 -9.92 1.48
N VAL A 100 -14.75 -10.98 1.83
CA VAL A 100 -13.52 -11.44 1.15
C VAL A 100 -13.82 -12.78 0.50
N TYR A 101 -13.49 -12.91 -0.78
CA TYR A 101 -13.72 -14.13 -1.56
C TYR A 101 -12.71 -14.27 -2.71
N THR A 102 -12.55 -15.47 -3.24
CA THR A 102 -11.68 -15.71 -4.39
C THR A 102 -12.47 -15.64 -5.70
N SER A 103 -11.82 -15.14 -6.74
CA SER A 103 -12.30 -15.19 -8.12
C SER A 103 -11.14 -15.66 -9.01
N GLY A 104 -11.06 -16.98 -9.22
CA GLY A 104 -9.87 -17.60 -9.80
C GLY A 104 -8.64 -17.34 -8.93
N PRO A 105 -7.51 -16.94 -9.51
CA PRO A 105 -6.27 -16.69 -8.76
C PRO A 105 -6.24 -15.34 -8.02
N LYS A 106 -7.38 -14.65 -7.89
CA LYS A 106 -7.47 -13.33 -7.31
C LYS A 106 -8.26 -13.33 -6.01
N LEU A 107 -7.77 -12.57 -5.03
CA LEU A 107 -8.54 -12.24 -3.83
C LEU A 107 -9.37 -10.99 -4.11
N MET A 108 -10.66 -11.07 -3.87
CA MET A 108 -11.62 -9.99 -4.05
C MET A 108 -12.14 -9.53 -2.71
N ILE A 109 -12.30 -8.23 -2.56
CA ILE A 109 -12.92 -7.60 -1.40
C ILE A 109 -14.14 -6.81 -1.83
N GLN A 110 -15.16 -6.81 -1.01
CA GLN A 110 -16.39 -6.05 -1.25
C GLN A 110 -16.92 -5.48 0.05
N SER A 111 -16.90 -4.17 0.19
CA SER A 111 -17.59 -3.48 1.28
C SER A 111 -19.10 -3.48 1.05
N THR A 112 -19.86 -3.39 2.13
CA THR A 112 -21.33 -3.33 2.09
C THR A 112 -21.81 -2.23 1.13
N GLY A 113 -22.57 -2.62 0.10
CA GLY A 113 -23.15 -1.68 -0.87
C GLY A 113 -22.19 -1.15 -1.95
N LEU A 114 -20.93 -1.60 -1.99
CA LEU A 114 -19.96 -1.17 -2.98
C LEU A 114 -19.62 -2.27 -4.00
N THR A 115 -19.00 -1.86 -5.12
CA THR A 115 -18.50 -2.81 -6.13
C THR A 115 -17.27 -3.55 -5.61
N PRO A 116 -17.09 -4.82 -5.98
CA PRO A 116 -15.91 -5.59 -5.62
C PRO A 116 -14.63 -4.98 -6.20
N LEU A 117 -13.54 -5.07 -5.43
CA LEU A 117 -12.20 -4.68 -5.82
C LEU A 117 -11.24 -5.86 -5.67
N GLU A 118 -10.21 -5.89 -6.50
CA GLU A 118 -9.11 -6.84 -6.34
C GLU A 118 -8.21 -6.38 -5.19
N ALA A 119 -7.85 -7.29 -4.30
CA ALA A 119 -6.79 -7.13 -3.31
C ALA A 119 -5.57 -7.92 -3.77
N ALA A 120 -4.57 -7.22 -4.29
CA ALA A 120 -3.35 -7.82 -4.79
C ALA A 120 -2.43 -8.25 -3.62
N PRO A 121 -1.81 -9.43 -3.65
CA PRO A 121 -0.90 -9.87 -2.59
C PRO A 121 0.32 -8.94 -2.53
N PHE A 122 0.75 -8.58 -1.34
CA PHE A 122 1.92 -7.73 -1.08
C PHE A 122 2.99 -8.49 -0.29
N GLU A 123 2.64 -8.98 0.89
CA GLU A 123 3.44 -9.87 1.74
C GLU A 123 2.56 -10.99 2.27
N LYS A 124 3.15 -11.88 3.09
CA LYS A 124 2.36 -12.92 3.77
C LYS A 124 1.28 -12.26 4.62
N ASP A 125 0.05 -12.66 4.43
CA ASP A 125 -1.15 -12.15 5.12
C ASP A 125 -1.43 -10.64 4.87
N ILE A 126 -0.71 -9.98 3.95
CA ILE A 126 -0.90 -8.56 3.59
C ILE A 126 -1.25 -8.44 2.11
N PHE A 127 -2.31 -7.70 1.82
CA PHE A 127 -2.82 -7.41 0.48
C PHE A 127 -3.05 -5.92 0.31
N VAL A 128 -3.03 -5.45 -0.93
CA VAL A 128 -3.25 -4.04 -1.28
C VAL A 128 -4.40 -3.92 -2.27
N ALA A 129 -5.39 -3.12 -1.90
CA ALA A 129 -6.47 -2.71 -2.80
C ALA A 129 -6.12 -1.35 -3.40
N GLU A 130 -5.38 -1.35 -4.52
CA GLU A 130 -4.85 -0.14 -5.18
C GLU A 130 -5.92 0.91 -5.48
N PRO A 131 -7.13 0.55 -6.00
CA PRO A 131 -8.13 1.57 -6.36
C PRO A 131 -8.63 2.40 -5.17
N MET A 132 -8.53 1.89 -3.95
CA MET A 132 -8.93 2.61 -2.74
C MET A 132 -7.76 3.07 -1.88
N GLY A 133 -6.51 2.79 -2.29
CA GLY A 133 -5.31 3.12 -1.53
C GLY A 133 -5.32 2.48 -0.14
N ALA A 134 -5.75 1.22 -0.04
CA ALA A 134 -5.87 0.53 1.24
C ALA A 134 -4.97 -0.69 1.33
N GLU A 135 -4.31 -0.83 2.47
CA GLU A 135 -3.61 -2.05 2.88
C GLU A 135 -4.54 -2.88 3.76
N ILE A 136 -4.57 -4.18 3.50
CA ILE A 136 -5.39 -5.15 4.21
C ILE A 136 -4.46 -6.19 4.81
N ALA A 137 -4.37 -6.24 6.14
CA ALA A 137 -3.57 -7.19 6.88
C ALA A 137 -4.47 -8.19 7.59
N PHE A 138 -4.31 -9.48 7.32
CA PHE A 138 -5.06 -10.54 7.98
C PHE A 138 -4.35 -10.99 9.25
N GLU A 139 -5.13 -11.19 10.30
CA GLU A 139 -4.67 -11.66 11.60
C GLU A 139 -4.99 -13.14 11.76
N ARG A 140 -4.01 -13.89 12.28
CA ARG A 140 -4.16 -15.33 12.58
C ARG A 140 -4.14 -15.58 14.07
N ASP A 141 -4.88 -16.60 14.48
CA ASP A 141 -4.80 -17.14 15.84
C ASP A 141 -3.53 -18.02 16.03
N THR A 142 -3.36 -18.56 17.21
CA THR A 142 -2.23 -19.45 17.56
C THR A 142 -2.23 -20.76 16.76
N ASN A 143 -3.35 -21.16 16.18
CA ASN A 143 -3.50 -22.35 15.33
C ASN A 143 -3.25 -22.04 13.84
N GLY A 144 -3.00 -20.78 13.50
CA GLY A 144 -2.78 -20.31 12.13
C GLY A 144 -4.05 -20.00 11.34
N SER A 145 -5.24 -20.05 11.99
CA SER A 145 -6.51 -19.71 11.34
C SER A 145 -6.68 -18.20 11.27
N VAL A 146 -7.16 -17.70 10.12
CA VAL A 146 -7.48 -16.29 9.95
C VAL A 146 -8.72 -15.94 10.76
N ILE A 147 -8.62 -15.00 11.69
CA ILE A 147 -9.68 -14.62 12.63
C ILE A 147 -10.17 -13.17 12.47
N ALA A 148 -9.35 -12.33 11.92
CA ALA A 148 -9.68 -10.91 11.72
C ALA A 148 -8.88 -10.34 10.54
N LEU A 149 -9.21 -9.13 10.14
CA LEU A 149 -8.38 -8.32 9.27
C LEU A 149 -8.35 -6.87 9.75
N THR A 150 -7.32 -6.17 9.34
CA THR A 150 -7.16 -4.73 9.54
C THR A 150 -7.11 -4.05 8.19
N VAL A 151 -7.89 -3.00 8.00
CA VAL A 151 -7.82 -2.14 6.81
C VAL A 151 -7.16 -0.83 7.24
N ASN A 152 -6.04 -0.51 6.62
CA ASN A 152 -5.37 0.77 6.76
C ASN A 152 -5.56 1.58 5.48
N GLN A 153 -6.31 2.66 5.56
CA GLN A 153 -6.53 3.58 4.46
C GLN A 153 -6.11 4.98 4.88
N ARG A 154 -5.06 5.51 4.24
CA ARG A 154 -4.54 6.86 4.50
C ARG A 154 -4.24 7.12 6.00
N GLY A 155 -3.72 6.12 6.70
CA GLY A 155 -3.41 6.20 8.12
C GLY A 155 -4.61 5.98 9.07
N GLN A 156 -5.83 5.82 8.53
CA GLN A 156 -6.98 5.37 9.31
C GLN A 156 -7.01 3.84 9.33
N VAL A 157 -6.99 3.29 10.53
CA VAL A 157 -6.94 1.85 10.76
C VAL A 157 -8.27 1.38 11.34
N GLN A 158 -8.88 0.38 10.70
CA GLN A 158 -10.10 -0.27 11.17
C GLN A 158 -9.88 -1.78 11.23
N ARG A 159 -10.30 -2.40 12.31
CA ARG A 159 -10.20 -3.84 12.52
C ARG A 159 -11.58 -4.49 12.39
N GLY A 160 -11.68 -5.53 11.56
CA GLY A 160 -12.88 -6.33 11.37
C GLY A 160 -12.67 -7.76 11.86
N GLU A 161 -13.62 -8.28 12.62
CA GLU A 161 -13.63 -9.68 13.07
C GLU A 161 -14.29 -10.59 12.05
N ARG A 162 -13.74 -11.78 11.85
CA ARG A 162 -14.26 -12.79 10.92
C ARG A 162 -15.46 -13.52 11.56
N HIS A 163 -16.49 -13.73 10.75
CA HIS A 163 -17.71 -14.50 11.09
C HIS A 163 -17.91 -15.65 10.12
#